data_5798e734f618f2e876ff92e52d43ae98
#
_entry.id   5798e734f618f2e876ff92e52d43ae98
#
_cell.length_a   1.000
_cell.length_b   1.000
_cell.length_c   1.000
_cell.angle_alpha   90.00
_cell.angle_beta   90.00
_cell.angle_gamma   90.00
#
_symmetry.space_group_name_H-M   'P 1'
#
loop_
_entity.id
_entity.type
_entity.pdbx_description
1 polymer ?
#
loop_
_entity_poly.entity_id
_entity_poly.type
_entity_poly.pdbx_seq_one_letter_code
_entity_poly.pdbx_strand_id
1 'polypeptide(L)'
;KKILKNIKKKNINILKNKSYAVIYLHAFEDAQYCFGINGFKDMYEWTHFTIEKCLESQNFQKILIKPHPTINHDYKADKIAFEKLLKIYSNSKNVEFLEPKTSIFSLTKHNEFFHFVHHGSVAIELAYLDERIIGSIGGPWSNNYKFIKTWHSKSSYSKLIKDCKKGDEL
;
A
#
# COMPACT_ATOMS: atom_id res chain seq x y z
N LYS A 1 -12.71 13.17 -13.46
CA LYS A 1 -12.18 12.66 -14.75
C LYS A 1 -10.82 13.26 -15.17
N LYS A 2 -10.44 14.48 -14.73
CA LYS A 2 -9.16 15.11 -15.13
C LYS A 2 -7.93 14.56 -14.40
N ILE A 3 -8.05 14.12 -13.15
CA ILE A 3 -6.92 13.74 -12.27
C ILE A 3 -6.24 12.46 -12.73
N LEU A 4 -7.03 11.46 -13.11
CA LEU A 4 -6.52 10.16 -13.55
C LEU A 4 -5.96 10.17 -14.99
N LYS A 5 -6.19 11.24 -15.76
CA LYS A 5 -5.62 11.38 -17.12
C LYS A 5 -4.08 11.50 -17.09
N ASN A 6 -3.50 11.87 -15.96
CA ASN A 6 -2.05 12.01 -15.80
C ASN A 6 -1.37 10.72 -15.36
N ILE A 7 -2.13 9.70 -14.95
CA ILE A 7 -1.60 8.38 -14.64
C ILE A 7 -1.50 7.62 -15.96
N LYS A 8 -0.33 7.67 -16.59
CA LYS A 8 -0.07 6.90 -17.82
C LYS A 8 -0.04 5.42 -17.50
N LYS A 9 -0.67 4.62 -18.37
CA LYS A 9 -0.52 3.17 -18.37
C LYS A 9 0.97 2.86 -18.61
N LYS A 10 1.71 2.60 -17.55
CA LYS A 10 3.09 2.16 -17.64
C LYS A 10 3.14 0.66 -17.42
N ASN A 11 3.82 -0.06 -18.30
CA ASN A 11 4.25 -1.40 -17.99
C ASN A 11 5.27 -1.29 -16.84
N ILE A 12 4.93 -1.87 -15.69
CA ILE A 12 5.83 -1.90 -14.55
C ILE A 12 6.99 -2.80 -14.95
N ASN A 13 8.15 -2.20 -15.20
CA ASN A 13 9.36 -2.97 -15.48
C ASN A 13 9.94 -3.44 -14.15
N ILE A 14 9.68 -4.70 -13.81
CA ILE A 14 10.15 -5.33 -12.58
C ILE A 14 11.52 -5.93 -12.83
N LEU A 15 12.51 -5.39 -12.16
CA LEU A 15 13.87 -5.91 -12.20
C LEU A 15 13.99 -7.08 -11.24
N LYS A 16 14.47 -8.21 -11.73
CA LYS A 16 14.82 -9.35 -10.88
C LYS A 16 15.81 -8.91 -9.80
N ASN A 17 15.63 -9.43 -8.61
CA ASN A 17 16.50 -9.14 -7.47
C ASN A 17 16.37 -7.73 -6.85
N LYS A 18 15.27 -7.03 -7.08
CA LYS A 18 14.93 -5.76 -6.43
C LYS A 18 13.63 -5.89 -5.67
N SER A 19 13.54 -5.28 -4.50
CA SER A 19 12.29 -5.24 -3.73
C SER A 19 11.43 -4.05 -4.12
N TYR A 20 10.12 -4.26 -4.07
CA TYR A 20 9.09 -3.27 -4.39
C TYR A 20 8.09 -3.21 -3.24
N ALA A 21 7.71 -2.00 -2.82
CA ALA A 21 6.60 -1.80 -1.92
C ALA A 21 5.32 -1.55 -2.74
N VAL A 22 4.25 -2.28 -2.44
CA VAL A 22 2.92 -2.01 -3.01
C VAL A 22 2.01 -1.55 -1.89
N ILE A 23 1.57 -0.29 -1.94
CA ILE A 23 0.69 0.30 -0.94
C ILE A 23 -0.72 0.37 -1.52
N TYR A 24 -1.64 -0.38 -0.92
CA TYR A 24 -3.05 -0.39 -1.31
C TYR A 24 -3.80 0.70 -0.57
N LEU A 25 -4.23 1.72 -1.31
CA LEU A 25 -5.03 2.79 -0.73
C LEU A 25 -6.39 2.27 -0.31
N HIS A 26 -6.81 2.67 0.87
CA HIS A 26 -8.17 2.47 1.34
C HIS A 26 -9.11 3.50 0.70
N ALA A 27 -10.41 3.22 0.67
CA ALA A 27 -11.41 4.25 0.44
C ALA A 27 -11.42 5.16 1.68
N PHE A 28 -10.99 6.42 1.53
CA PHE A 28 -10.78 7.32 2.66
C PHE A 28 -12.07 7.72 3.37
N GLU A 29 -13.23 7.56 2.71
CA GLU A 29 -14.55 7.83 3.28
C GLU A 29 -15.23 6.58 3.86
N ASP A 30 -14.70 5.37 3.60
CA ASP A 30 -15.33 4.12 3.95
C ASP A 30 -14.68 3.49 5.18
N ALA A 31 -15.49 3.18 6.19
CA ALA A 31 -15.18 2.30 7.32
C ALA A 31 -13.82 2.49 8.02
N GLN A 32 -13.15 3.64 7.81
CA GLN A 32 -11.78 3.85 8.28
C GLN A 32 -11.62 3.71 9.80
N TYR A 33 -12.69 3.90 10.57
CA TYR A 33 -12.68 3.80 12.02
C TYR A 33 -13.20 2.46 12.54
N CYS A 34 -13.83 1.64 11.70
CA CYS A 34 -14.45 0.38 12.13
C CYS A 34 -13.44 -0.64 12.64
N PHE A 35 -12.23 -0.61 12.10
CA PHE A 35 -11.14 -1.56 12.43
C PHE A 35 -10.01 -0.90 13.25
N GLY A 36 -10.25 0.32 13.72
CA GLY A 36 -9.21 1.11 14.39
C GLY A 36 -8.14 1.63 13.43
N ILE A 37 -7.53 2.72 13.78
CA ILE A 37 -6.49 3.40 12.99
C ILE A 37 -5.09 3.23 13.59
N ASN A 38 -4.97 2.52 14.68
CA ASN A 38 -3.71 2.04 15.30
C ASN A 38 -2.61 3.12 15.41
N GLY A 39 -3.00 4.30 15.95
CA GLY A 39 -2.10 5.42 16.19
C GLY A 39 -2.00 6.43 15.04
N PHE A 40 -2.70 6.23 13.93
CA PHE A 40 -2.87 7.23 12.88
C PHE A 40 -4.15 8.04 13.10
N LYS A 41 -4.24 9.23 12.55
CA LYS A 41 -5.47 10.05 12.60
C LYS A 41 -6.51 9.54 11.61
N ASP A 42 -6.05 9.13 10.44
CA ASP A 42 -6.87 8.67 9.32
C ASP A 42 -6.03 7.83 8.33
N MET A 43 -6.67 7.32 7.29
CA MET A 43 -6.03 6.54 6.25
C MET A 43 -5.07 7.37 5.39
N TYR A 44 -5.27 8.68 5.31
CA TYR A 44 -4.34 9.56 4.60
C TYR A 44 -3.00 9.65 5.33
N GLU A 45 -3.03 9.87 6.66
CA GLU A 45 -1.81 9.90 7.47
C GLU A 45 -1.08 8.56 7.44
N TRP A 46 -1.81 7.43 7.53
CA TRP A 46 -1.22 6.10 7.39
C TRP A 46 -0.52 5.94 6.03
N THR A 47 -1.18 6.31 4.95
CA THR A 47 -0.61 6.20 3.59
C THR A 47 0.65 7.05 3.46
N HIS A 48 0.57 8.31 3.88
CA HIS A 48 1.71 9.23 3.83
C HIS A 48 2.88 8.70 4.65
N PHE A 49 2.64 8.28 5.89
CA PHE A 49 3.65 7.67 6.75
C PHE A 49 4.29 6.43 6.10
N THR A 50 3.49 5.56 5.51
CA THR A 50 3.99 4.33 4.86
C THR A 50 4.94 4.68 3.71
N ILE A 51 4.55 5.63 2.85
CA ILE A 51 5.41 6.10 1.74
C ILE A 51 6.73 6.65 2.28
N GLU A 52 6.68 7.55 3.28
CA GLU A 52 7.88 8.16 3.87
C GLU A 52 8.80 7.09 4.47
N LYS A 53 8.26 6.14 5.24
CA LYS A 53 9.07 5.08 5.85
C LYS A 53 9.64 4.10 4.82
N CYS A 54 8.94 3.82 3.75
CA CYS A 54 9.48 3.05 2.63
C CYS A 54 10.62 3.79 1.91
N LEU A 55 10.50 5.11 1.72
CA LEU A 55 11.57 5.94 1.15
C LEU A 55 12.79 5.99 2.07
N GLU A 56 12.58 6.23 3.37
CA GLU A 56 13.64 6.30 4.38
C GLU A 56 14.42 4.96 4.51
N SER A 57 13.73 3.84 4.38
CA SER A 57 14.34 2.52 4.54
C SER A 57 15.35 2.18 3.46
N GLN A 58 15.21 2.78 2.26
CA GLN A 58 16.00 2.50 1.06
C GLN A 58 15.97 1.02 0.61
N ASN A 59 15.08 0.21 1.18
CA ASN A 59 14.95 -1.22 0.86
C ASN A 59 14.25 -1.45 -0.48
N PHE A 60 13.48 -0.48 -0.97
CA PHE A 60 12.62 -0.64 -2.13
C PHE A 60 13.15 0.14 -3.33
N GLN A 61 13.24 -0.55 -4.47
CA GLN A 61 13.57 0.06 -5.77
C GLN A 61 12.50 1.07 -6.19
N LYS A 62 11.22 0.71 -5.94
CA LYS A 62 10.07 1.59 -6.14
C LYS A 62 8.98 1.31 -5.12
N ILE A 63 8.17 2.33 -4.89
CA ILE A 63 6.98 2.32 -4.08
C ILE A 63 5.81 2.53 -5.03
N LEU A 64 4.99 1.50 -5.19
CA LEU A 64 3.85 1.47 -6.08
C LEU A 64 2.58 1.78 -5.28
N ILE A 65 1.91 2.85 -5.63
CA ILE A 65 0.67 3.27 -4.98
C ILE A 65 -0.50 2.76 -5.81
N LYS A 66 -1.25 1.81 -5.27
CA LYS A 66 -2.43 1.22 -5.90
C LYS A 66 -3.69 1.90 -5.35
N PRO A 67 -4.32 2.79 -6.13
CA PRO A 67 -5.56 3.43 -5.72
C PRO A 67 -6.69 2.43 -5.52
N HIS A 68 -7.61 2.74 -4.60
CA HIS A 68 -8.83 1.96 -4.44
C HIS A 68 -9.67 2.04 -5.74
N PRO A 69 -10.35 0.96 -6.17
CA PRO A 69 -11.15 0.98 -7.39
C PRO A 69 -12.22 2.07 -7.43
N THR A 70 -12.77 2.43 -6.25
CA THR A 70 -13.81 3.47 -6.11
C THR A 70 -13.30 4.90 -6.26
N ILE A 71 -11.99 5.14 -6.40
CA ILE A 71 -11.43 6.49 -6.57
C ILE A 71 -12.06 7.25 -7.76
N ASN A 72 -12.63 6.53 -8.71
CA ASN A 72 -13.35 7.08 -9.85
C ASN A 72 -14.79 7.49 -9.53
N HIS A 73 -15.33 7.05 -8.40
CA HIS A 73 -16.66 7.45 -7.93
C HIS A 73 -16.60 8.87 -7.36
N ASP A 74 -17.76 9.48 -7.13
CA ASP A 74 -17.83 10.88 -6.74
C ASP A 74 -17.59 11.16 -5.25
N TYR A 75 -16.85 10.27 -4.59
CA TYR A 75 -16.42 10.50 -3.20
C TYR A 75 -15.38 11.63 -3.14
N LYS A 76 -15.80 12.73 -2.53
CA LYS A 76 -15.03 13.98 -2.52
C LYS A 76 -13.73 13.85 -1.71
N ALA A 77 -13.79 13.18 -0.55
CA ALA A 77 -12.63 13.04 0.33
C ALA A 77 -11.57 12.13 -0.31
N ASP A 78 -11.97 11.05 -0.98
CA ASP A 78 -11.05 10.16 -1.71
C ASP A 78 -10.26 10.95 -2.77
N LYS A 79 -10.95 11.80 -3.54
CA LYS A 79 -10.32 12.64 -4.56
C LYS A 79 -9.34 13.63 -3.96
N ILE A 80 -9.75 14.34 -2.90
CA ILE A 80 -8.91 15.33 -2.24
C ILE A 80 -7.66 14.69 -1.64
N ALA A 81 -7.81 13.57 -0.95
CA ALA A 81 -6.70 12.84 -0.35
C ALA A 81 -5.72 12.34 -1.42
N PHE A 82 -6.24 11.77 -2.49
CA PHE A 82 -5.43 11.27 -3.59
C PHE A 82 -4.70 12.38 -4.34
N GLU A 83 -5.36 13.53 -4.60
CA GLU A 83 -4.73 14.71 -5.20
C GLU A 83 -3.58 15.26 -4.36
N LYS A 84 -3.75 15.29 -3.03
CA LYS A 84 -2.68 15.70 -2.12
C LYS A 84 -1.47 14.77 -2.23
N LEU A 85 -1.69 13.46 -2.23
CA LEU A 85 -0.60 12.47 -2.40
C LEU A 85 0.10 12.64 -3.75
N LEU A 86 -0.65 12.79 -4.84
CA LEU A 86 -0.09 13.05 -6.16
C LEU A 86 0.76 14.32 -6.17
N LYS A 87 0.28 15.41 -5.58
CA LYS A 87 1.02 16.67 -5.52
C LYS A 87 2.36 16.53 -4.80
N ILE A 88 2.40 15.74 -3.73
CA ILE A 88 3.62 15.53 -2.93
C ILE A 88 4.61 14.64 -3.67
N TYR A 89 4.12 13.52 -4.25
CA TYR A 89 4.99 12.42 -4.68
C TYR A 89 5.15 12.27 -6.20
N SER A 90 4.39 12.99 -7.04
CA SER A 90 4.45 12.82 -8.51
C SER A 90 5.83 13.06 -9.11
N ASN A 91 6.66 13.87 -8.46
CA ASN A 91 8.02 14.17 -8.91
C ASN A 91 9.07 13.22 -8.30
N SER A 92 8.68 12.32 -7.42
CA SER A 92 9.60 11.34 -6.86
C SER A 92 9.92 10.26 -7.89
N LYS A 93 11.22 10.02 -8.12
CA LYS A 93 11.67 8.95 -9.02
C LYS A 93 11.34 7.55 -8.49
N ASN A 94 11.14 7.42 -7.17
CA ASN A 94 10.94 6.15 -6.48
C ASN A 94 9.48 5.86 -6.15
N VAL A 95 8.55 6.82 -6.36
CA VAL A 95 7.11 6.62 -6.13
C VAL A 95 6.38 6.61 -7.47
N GLU A 96 5.53 5.61 -7.66
CA GLU A 96 4.73 5.46 -8.87
C GLU A 96 3.26 5.19 -8.52
N PHE A 97 2.37 5.98 -9.09
CA PHE A 97 0.93 5.81 -8.92
C PHE A 97 0.39 4.92 -10.03
N LEU A 98 -0.24 3.83 -9.65
CA LEU A 98 -0.83 2.86 -10.57
C LEU A 98 -2.24 3.27 -10.99
N GLU A 99 -2.71 2.74 -12.11
CA GLU A 99 -4.12 2.87 -12.49
C GLU A 99 -5.02 2.12 -11.48
N PRO A 100 -6.19 2.66 -11.13
CA PRO A 100 -7.12 2.00 -10.21
C PRO A 100 -7.52 0.58 -10.67
N LYS A 101 -7.54 0.35 -11.99
CA LYS A 101 -7.87 -0.94 -12.59
C LYS A 101 -6.66 -1.89 -12.74
N THR A 102 -5.48 -1.52 -12.27
CA THR A 102 -4.32 -2.42 -12.27
C THR A 102 -4.66 -3.71 -11.55
N SER A 103 -4.51 -4.83 -12.23
CA SER A 103 -4.78 -6.15 -11.65
C SER A 103 -3.78 -6.47 -10.54
N ILE A 104 -4.25 -7.05 -9.44
CA ILE A 104 -3.36 -7.56 -8.40
C ILE A 104 -2.41 -8.62 -8.94
N PHE A 105 -2.86 -9.47 -9.86
CA PHE A 105 -2.02 -10.49 -10.50
C PHE A 105 -0.79 -9.95 -11.22
N SER A 106 -0.80 -8.69 -11.63
CA SER A 106 0.38 -8.04 -12.18
C SER A 106 1.38 -7.58 -11.13
N LEU A 107 0.96 -7.61 -9.86
CA LEU A 107 1.71 -7.20 -8.68
C LEU A 107 2.04 -8.38 -7.75
N THR A 108 1.71 -9.59 -8.18
CA THR A 108 1.90 -10.86 -7.46
C THR A 108 2.80 -11.78 -8.27
N LYS A 109 4.00 -11.41 -8.51
CA LYS A 109 4.95 -12.30 -9.13
C LYS A 109 6.27 -12.16 -8.41
N HIS A 110 6.62 -13.27 -7.75
CA HIS A 110 7.95 -13.44 -7.19
C HIS A 110 8.19 -12.72 -5.85
N ASN A 111 9.10 -13.23 -5.09
CA ASN A 111 9.60 -12.76 -3.80
C ASN A 111 10.18 -11.33 -3.79
N GLU A 112 9.70 -10.46 -4.67
CA GLU A 112 10.19 -9.09 -4.83
C GLU A 112 9.21 -8.05 -4.31
N PHE A 113 7.94 -8.45 -4.11
CA PHE A 113 6.91 -7.54 -3.62
C PHE A 113 6.66 -7.67 -2.12
N PHE A 114 6.45 -6.52 -1.47
CA PHE A 114 5.93 -6.39 -0.12
C PHE A 114 4.65 -5.59 -0.20
N HIS A 115 3.56 -6.18 0.27
CA HIS A 115 2.22 -5.61 0.16
C HIS A 115 1.81 -4.96 1.46
N PHE A 116 1.57 -3.66 1.43
CA PHE A 116 1.14 -2.87 2.59
C PHE A 116 -0.35 -2.59 2.49
N VAL A 117 -1.10 -3.10 3.45
CA VAL A 117 -2.54 -2.91 3.57
C VAL A 117 -2.86 -2.40 4.98
N HIS A 118 -3.94 -1.62 5.14
CA HIS A 118 -4.40 -1.31 6.50
C HIS A 118 -5.40 -2.37 6.98
N HIS A 119 -6.58 -2.44 6.37
CA HIS A 119 -7.63 -3.42 6.69
C HIS A 119 -8.47 -3.82 5.46
N GLY A 120 -7.99 -3.59 4.26
CA GLY A 120 -8.69 -3.89 3.01
C GLY A 120 -8.75 -5.39 2.70
N SER A 121 -9.86 -5.85 2.12
CA SER A 121 -10.07 -7.25 1.71
C SER A 121 -9.01 -7.80 0.76
N VAL A 122 -8.29 -6.94 0.07
CA VAL A 122 -7.16 -7.29 -0.81
C VAL A 122 -6.10 -8.15 -0.09
N ALA A 123 -5.97 -8.03 1.24
CA ALA A 123 -5.06 -8.88 2.00
C ALA A 123 -5.43 -10.37 1.91
N ILE A 124 -6.73 -10.69 1.87
CA ILE A 124 -7.18 -12.08 1.72
C ILE A 124 -6.85 -12.61 0.34
N GLU A 125 -7.04 -11.78 -0.70
CA GLU A 125 -6.69 -12.13 -2.07
C GLU A 125 -5.18 -12.38 -2.23
N LEU A 126 -4.35 -11.51 -1.64
CA LEU A 126 -2.91 -11.64 -1.62
C LEU A 126 -2.44 -12.87 -0.82
N ALA A 127 -3.10 -13.18 0.29
CA ALA A 127 -2.81 -14.38 1.07
C ALA A 127 -3.08 -15.67 0.28
N TYR A 128 -4.17 -15.68 -0.49
CA TYR A 128 -4.48 -16.80 -1.39
C TYR A 128 -3.41 -16.99 -2.47
N LEU A 129 -2.70 -15.92 -2.83
CA LEU A 129 -1.61 -15.92 -3.81
C LEU A 129 -0.22 -16.10 -3.18
N ASP A 130 -0.16 -16.42 -1.89
CA ASP A 130 1.07 -16.64 -1.12
C ASP A 130 2.03 -15.45 -1.16
N GLU A 131 1.47 -14.24 -1.04
CA GLU A 131 2.24 -12.99 -1.10
C GLU A 131 2.64 -12.50 0.30
N ARG A 132 3.71 -11.71 0.38
CA ARG A 132 4.21 -11.11 1.62
C ARG A 132 3.39 -9.88 2.01
N ILE A 133 2.60 -9.99 3.07
CA ILE A 133 1.63 -8.98 3.46
C ILE A 133 1.97 -8.39 4.83
N ILE A 134 1.91 -7.06 4.90
CA ILE A 134 2.05 -6.29 6.14
C ILE A 134 0.77 -5.49 6.34
N GLY A 135 0.09 -5.72 7.44
CA GLY A 135 -1.21 -5.11 7.70
C GLY A 135 -1.43 -4.69 9.15
N SER A 136 -2.49 -3.92 9.38
CA SER A 136 -2.86 -3.49 10.72
C SER A 136 -3.39 -4.65 11.56
N ILE A 137 -3.07 -4.69 12.85
CA ILE A 137 -3.65 -5.65 13.79
C ILE A 137 -5.17 -5.51 13.93
N GLY A 138 -5.74 -4.34 13.61
CA GLY A 138 -7.19 -4.12 13.57
C GLY A 138 -7.90 -4.71 12.36
N GLY A 139 -7.16 -5.24 11.38
CA GLY A 139 -7.75 -5.88 10.21
C GLY A 139 -8.56 -7.14 10.56
N PRO A 140 -9.54 -7.54 9.73
CA PRO A 140 -10.42 -8.69 10.02
C PRO A 140 -9.71 -10.04 10.09
N TRP A 141 -8.43 -10.09 9.72
CA TRP A 141 -7.57 -11.27 9.75
C TRP A 141 -6.66 -11.35 10.98
N SER A 142 -6.54 -10.29 11.77
CA SER A 142 -5.38 -10.02 12.63
C SER A 142 -5.13 -11.01 13.75
N ASN A 143 -6.17 -11.66 14.28
CA ASN A 143 -6.04 -12.45 15.50
C ASN A 143 -5.89 -13.96 15.27
N ASN A 144 -6.20 -14.45 14.08
CA ASN A 144 -6.35 -15.88 13.83
C ASN A 144 -5.53 -16.42 12.66
N TYR A 145 -4.86 -15.54 11.89
CA TYR A 145 -4.20 -15.95 10.66
C TYR A 145 -2.73 -15.56 10.65
N LYS A 146 -1.88 -16.48 10.24
CA LYS A 146 -0.42 -16.30 10.18
C LYS A 146 0.08 -15.79 8.81
N PHE A 147 -0.82 -15.58 7.86
CA PHE A 147 -0.45 -15.17 6.50
C PHE A 147 -0.05 -13.69 6.36
N ILE A 148 -0.18 -12.91 7.43
CA ILE A 148 0.08 -11.49 7.43
C ILE A 148 0.91 -11.09 8.65
N LYS A 149 1.96 -10.30 8.44
CA LYS A 149 2.66 -9.64 9.55
C LYS A 149 1.90 -8.40 9.99
N THR A 150 1.54 -8.35 11.27
CA THR A 150 0.72 -7.28 11.81
C THR A 150 1.53 -6.29 12.64
N TRP A 151 1.09 -5.06 12.65
CA TRP A 151 1.60 -3.98 13.48
C TRP A 151 0.46 -3.37 14.31
N HIS A 152 0.80 -2.82 15.49
CA HIS A 152 -0.14 -2.26 16.46
C HIS A 152 0.16 -0.79 16.82
N SER A 153 1.27 -0.25 16.36
CA SER A 153 1.70 1.12 16.63
C SER A 153 2.58 1.64 15.49
N LYS A 154 2.72 2.97 15.37
CA LYS A 154 3.64 3.60 14.41
C LYS A 154 5.07 3.09 14.56
N SER A 155 5.52 2.84 15.80
CA SER A 155 6.87 2.35 16.09
C SER A 155 7.07 0.94 15.57
N SER A 156 6.16 -0.01 15.91
CA SER A 156 6.23 -1.38 15.42
C SER A 156 6.10 -1.46 13.90
N TYR A 157 5.28 -0.59 13.30
CA TYR A 157 5.13 -0.50 11.85
C TYR A 157 6.40 -0.03 11.16
N SER A 158 7.01 1.05 11.67
CA SER A 158 8.29 1.55 11.16
C SER A 158 9.39 0.48 11.23
N LYS A 159 9.42 -0.32 12.30
CA LYS A 159 10.35 -1.45 12.42
C LYS A 159 10.10 -2.50 11.34
N LEU A 160 8.85 -2.94 11.15
CA LEU A 160 8.49 -3.91 10.10
C LEU A 160 8.92 -3.44 8.71
N ILE A 161 8.70 -2.15 8.37
CA ILE A 161 9.13 -1.59 7.09
C ILE A 161 10.66 -1.65 6.91
N LYS A 162 11.42 -1.34 7.96
CA LYS A 162 12.89 -1.42 7.96
C LYS A 162 13.39 -2.85 7.81
N ASP A 163 12.66 -3.81 8.37
CA ASP A 163 13.00 -5.22 8.34
C ASP A 163 12.60 -5.91 7.02
N CYS A 164 11.87 -5.21 6.11
CA CYS A 164 11.56 -5.70 4.77
C CYS A 164 12.80 -5.78 3.90
N LYS A 165 13.49 -6.91 3.93
CA LYS A 165 14.64 -7.17 3.08
C LYS A 165 14.37 -8.35 2.15
N LYS A 166 15.05 -8.33 0.99
CA LYS A 166 15.01 -9.46 0.08
C LYS A 166 15.54 -10.71 0.77
N GLY A 167 14.81 -11.83 0.63
CA GLY A 167 15.20 -13.13 1.19
C GLY A 167 14.66 -13.40 2.59
N ASP A 168 14.04 -12.41 3.25
CA ASP A 168 13.33 -12.65 4.50
C ASP A 168 12.02 -13.39 4.20
N GLU A 169 11.86 -14.59 4.74
CA GLU A 169 10.54 -15.19 4.93
C GLU A 169 9.80 -14.31 5.92
N LEU A 170 8.72 -13.68 5.45
CA LEU A 170 7.83 -12.92 6.32
C LEU A 170 6.96 -13.88 7.13
#